data_4ac172bac8b557a7b77f2a257d03a9e1
#
_entry.id   4ac172bac8b557a7b77f2a257d03a9e1
#
_cell.length_a   1.000
_cell.length_b   1.000
_cell.length_c   1.000
_cell.angle_alpha   90.00
_cell.angle_beta   90.00
_cell.angle_gamma   90.00
#
_symmetry.space_group_name_H-M   'P 1'
#
loop_
_entity.id
_entity.type
_entity.pdbx_description
1 polymer ?
#
loop_
_entity_poly.entity_id
_entity_poly.type
_entity_poly.pdbx_seq_one_letter_code
_entity_poly.pdbx_strand_id
1 'polypeptide(L)'
;MIKKLLIANRGEIAVRIIRACKELGIETVAVFSEADREALHVQLADESYCIGPKTSKDSYLNFTNIMSVATLTQCDAIHPGYGFLAENADFAELCRECNVTFVGPSPEAITKMGTKDVARETMRQAGVPIVPGSQGIIESIDEAIALSNEIGYPVIIKATAGGGGKGIRVARNEQELIKGITITQQEAATAFGNPGVYIEKYIEDFRHVEIQVLADSYGNVIHLGERDCTIQRRLQKLLEETPSPVLDEEMRKKMGEAAVKAAQAVQYTGAGTVEFIYDYRNRQFYFMEMNTRIQVEHPVTEMVTGVDLIKEQIRVASGEKLTLKQEDVTFNGWSIECRINAENPAKNFMPSAGKIQMYLPPGGFGVRVDSAAYSGYTIPPYYDSMIAKLIVHAPTREEAIARMKRALSEFVIEGVHTTIPFHLKLLEHEKFVEGNFNTKFLETYDVMNS
;
A
#
# COMPACT_ATOMS: atom_id res chain seq x y z
N MET A 1 1.15 20.72 20.04
CA MET A 1 -0.10 19.95 19.76
C MET A 1 -0.75 20.57 18.54
N ILE A 2 -1.03 19.77 17.51
CA ILE A 2 -1.67 20.19 16.26
C ILE A 2 -3.09 20.65 16.56
N LYS A 3 -3.48 21.86 16.15
CA LYS A 3 -4.82 22.43 16.30
C LYS A 3 -5.57 22.56 14.98
N LYS A 4 -4.81 22.76 13.90
CA LYS A 4 -5.35 22.94 12.56
C LYS A 4 -4.51 22.16 11.55
N LEU A 5 -5.15 21.31 10.74
CA LEU A 5 -4.49 20.39 9.83
C LEU A 5 -5.05 20.49 8.42
N LEU A 6 -4.15 20.64 7.44
CA LEU A 6 -4.49 20.58 6.02
C LEU A 6 -4.38 19.15 5.51
N ILE A 7 -5.40 18.70 4.79
CA ILE A 7 -5.43 17.38 4.15
C ILE A 7 -4.99 17.54 2.69
N ALA A 8 -3.76 17.13 2.39
CA ALA A 8 -3.20 17.20 1.03
C ALA A 8 -3.53 15.95 0.21
N ASN A 9 -4.81 15.63 0.13
CA ASN A 9 -5.31 14.48 -0.60
C ASN A 9 -6.80 14.67 -0.94
N ARG A 10 -7.40 13.68 -1.57
CA ARG A 10 -8.79 13.63 -2.01
C ARG A 10 -9.44 12.27 -1.71
N GLY A 11 -10.73 12.15 -2.05
CA GLY A 11 -11.43 10.87 -2.00
C GLY A 11 -11.62 10.33 -0.58
N GLU A 12 -11.70 9.01 -0.45
CA GLU A 12 -12.04 8.37 0.82
C GLU A 12 -11.00 8.66 1.91
N ILE A 13 -9.70 8.72 1.54
CA ILE A 13 -8.64 8.96 2.53
C ILE A 13 -8.74 10.38 3.12
N ALA A 14 -9.09 11.37 2.31
CA ALA A 14 -9.32 12.73 2.81
C ALA A 14 -10.49 12.75 3.80
N VAL A 15 -11.59 12.07 3.50
CA VAL A 15 -12.72 11.92 4.42
C VAL A 15 -12.32 11.19 5.70
N ARG A 16 -11.52 10.12 5.60
CA ARG A 16 -11.01 9.35 6.73
C ARG A 16 -10.19 10.23 7.68
N ILE A 17 -9.30 11.05 7.13
CA ILE A 17 -8.46 11.97 7.91
C ILE A 17 -9.31 13.06 8.57
N ILE A 18 -10.27 13.66 7.84
CA ILE A 18 -11.18 14.67 8.39
C ILE A 18 -11.95 14.12 9.60
N ARG A 19 -12.47 12.89 9.50
CA ARG A 19 -13.19 12.25 10.62
C ARG A 19 -12.31 12.06 11.84
N ALA A 20 -11.07 11.60 11.66
CA ALA A 20 -10.11 11.47 12.75
C ALA A 20 -9.77 12.82 13.39
N CYS A 21 -9.56 13.86 12.59
CA CYS A 21 -9.30 15.21 13.08
C CYS A 21 -10.47 15.76 13.91
N LYS A 22 -11.69 15.60 13.43
CA LYS A 22 -12.90 16.05 14.14
C LYS A 22 -13.06 15.38 15.49
N GLU A 23 -12.80 14.08 15.58
CA GLU A 23 -12.83 13.33 16.85
C GLU A 23 -11.68 13.71 17.80
N LEU A 24 -10.58 14.25 17.28
CA LEU A 24 -9.47 14.80 18.06
C LEU A 24 -9.63 16.29 18.40
N GLY A 25 -10.70 16.94 17.95
CA GLY A 25 -10.93 18.37 18.14
C GLY A 25 -9.98 19.25 17.32
N ILE A 26 -9.50 18.75 16.18
CA ILE A 26 -8.58 19.45 15.26
C ILE A 26 -9.39 20.06 14.12
N GLU A 27 -9.18 21.34 13.84
CA GLU A 27 -9.77 22.05 12.71
C GLU A 27 -9.19 21.57 11.40
N THR A 28 -10.01 21.42 10.37
CA THR A 28 -9.63 20.79 9.10
C THR A 28 -9.69 21.76 7.93
N VAL A 29 -8.65 21.74 7.09
CA VAL A 29 -8.58 22.46 5.83
C VAL A 29 -8.45 21.44 4.70
N ALA A 30 -9.43 21.38 3.81
CA ALA A 30 -9.38 20.58 2.60
C ALA A 30 -8.84 21.38 1.42
N VAL A 31 -8.11 20.71 0.56
CA VAL A 31 -7.75 21.22 -0.77
C VAL A 31 -8.43 20.38 -1.84
N PHE A 32 -8.72 20.99 -2.99
CA PHE A 32 -9.38 20.29 -4.08
C PHE A 32 -9.02 20.87 -5.45
N SER A 33 -8.98 20.02 -6.47
CA SER A 33 -8.93 20.45 -7.86
C SER A 33 -10.30 20.89 -8.34
N GLU A 34 -10.39 21.59 -9.46
CA GLU A 34 -11.67 21.95 -10.07
C GLU A 34 -12.60 20.76 -10.30
N ALA A 35 -12.06 19.57 -10.57
CA ALA A 35 -12.83 18.35 -10.77
C ALA A 35 -13.51 17.83 -9.48
N ASP A 36 -12.95 18.16 -8.33
CA ASP A 36 -13.41 17.68 -7.02
C ASP A 36 -14.22 18.72 -6.23
N ARG A 37 -14.68 19.79 -6.86
CA ARG A 37 -15.42 20.88 -6.19
C ARG A 37 -16.61 20.39 -5.36
N GLU A 38 -17.31 19.37 -5.83
CA GLU A 38 -18.46 18.77 -5.15
C GLU A 38 -18.12 17.51 -4.35
N ALA A 39 -16.83 17.19 -4.18
CA ALA A 39 -16.40 16.02 -3.45
C ALA A 39 -16.76 16.10 -1.97
N LEU A 40 -16.98 14.94 -1.34
CA LEU A 40 -17.44 14.86 0.05
C LEU A 40 -16.43 15.47 1.03
N HIS A 41 -15.13 15.31 0.80
CA HIS A 41 -14.10 15.90 1.67
C HIS A 41 -14.14 17.43 1.70
N VAL A 42 -14.53 18.06 0.58
CA VAL A 42 -14.72 19.52 0.49
C VAL A 42 -15.89 19.98 1.35
N GLN A 43 -16.96 19.18 1.38
CA GLN A 43 -18.17 19.48 2.15
C GLN A 43 -17.99 19.25 3.66
N LEU A 44 -17.16 18.29 4.05
CA LEU A 44 -16.98 17.89 5.45
C LEU A 44 -15.91 18.67 6.20
N ALA A 45 -14.94 19.26 5.50
CA ALA A 45 -13.89 20.07 6.12
C ALA A 45 -14.44 21.39 6.66
N ASP A 46 -13.76 21.96 7.65
CA ASP A 46 -14.14 23.27 8.21
C ASP A 46 -13.87 24.41 7.22
N GLU A 47 -12.76 24.31 6.48
CA GLU A 47 -12.42 25.19 5.36
C GLU A 47 -12.02 24.37 4.13
N SER A 48 -12.18 24.94 2.94
CA SER A 48 -11.77 24.29 1.68
C SER A 48 -11.33 25.30 0.63
N TYR A 49 -10.28 24.93 -0.13
CA TYR A 49 -9.64 25.79 -1.13
C TYR A 49 -9.33 25.03 -2.41
N CYS A 50 -9.68 25.65 -3.55
CA CYS A 50 -9.29 25.14 -4.85
C CYS A 50 -7.81 25.40 -5.11
N ILE A 51 -7.06 24.35 -5.44
CA ILE A 51 -5.61 24.42 -5.65
C ILE A 51 -5.17 24.29 -7.11
N GLY A 52 -6.09 24.23 -8.04
CA GLY A 52 -5.76 24.20 -9.46
C GLY A 52 -6.74 23.44 -10.33
N PRO A 53 -6.42 23.29 -11.62
CA PRO A 53 -7.25 22.58 -12.59
C PRO A 53 -7.32 21.07 -12.31
N LYS A 54 -7.99 20.35 -13.21
CA LYS A 54 -8.35 18.93 -13.04
C LYS A 54 -7.17 17.97 -12.95
N THR A 55 -6.02 18.31 -13.58
CA THR A 55 -4.86 17.43 -13.62
C THR A 55 -4.16 17.37 -12.25
N SER A 56 -3.70 16.18 -11.85
CA SER A 56 -2.97 16.01 -10.58
C SER A 56 -1.70 16.84 -10.53
N LYS A 57 -0.98 16.96 -11.64
CA LYS A 57 0.27 17.74 -11.73
C LYS A 57 0.08 19.20 -11.33
N ASP A 58 -1.03 19.79 -11.74
CA ASP A 58 -1.31 21.22 -11.54
C ASP A 58 -2.14 21.50 -10.28
N SER A 59 -2.52 20.47 -9.54
CA SER A 59 -3.32 20.56 -8.32
C SER A 59 -2.70 19.77 -7.15
N TYR A 60 -3.03 18.49 -6.99
CA TYR A 60 -2.60 17.68 -5.84
C TYR A 60 -1.09 17.41 -5.77
N LEU A 61 -0.35 17.64 -6.85
CA LEU A 61 1.12 17.58 -6.90
C LEU A 61 1.78 18.97 -6.93
N ASN A 62 1.00 20.04 -6.83
CA ASN A 62 1.49 21.41 -6.85
C ASN A 62 1.87 21.87 -5.43
N PHE A 63 3.15 21.76 -5.10
CA PHE A 63 3.73 22.15 -3.79
C PHE A 63 3.37 23.58 -3.40
N THR A 64 3.55 24.51 -4.34
CA THR A 64 3.37 25.94 -4.10
C THR A 64 1.92 26.25 -3.72
N ASN A 65 0.96 25.71 -4.45
CA ASN A 65 -0.45 25.96 -4.18
C ASN A 65 -0.89 25.34 -2.85
N ILE A 66 -0.45 24.11 -2.55
CA ILE A 66 -0.77 23.46 -1.28
C ILE A 66 -0.15 24.21 -0.09
N MET A 67 1.14 24.56 -0.19
CA MET A 67 1.82 25.30 0.87
C MET A 67 1.25 26.71 1.05
N SER A 68 0.83 27.37 -0.03
CA SER A 68 0.16 28.67 0.04
C SER A 68 -1.13 28.62 0.84
N VAL A 69 -1.94 27.56 0.65
CA VAL A 69 -3.14 27.36 1.45
C VAL A 69 -2.80 27.09 2.91
N ALA A 70 -1.82 26.23 3.18
CA ALA A 70 -1.39 25.94 4.55
C ALA A 70 -0.92 27.21 5.29
N THR A 71 -0.16 28.07 4.62
CA THR A 71 0.32 29.33 5.18
C THR A 71 -0.82 30.33 5.38
N LEU A 72 -1.67 30.50 4.38
CA LEU A 72 -2.81 31.44 4.44
C LEU A 72 -3.78 31.08 5.57
N THR A 73 -4.03 29.80 5.77
CA THR A 73 -4.94 29.29 6.79
C THR A 73 -4.28 29.04 8.14
N GLN A 74 -2.98 29.26 8.25
CA GLN A 74 -2.19 29.04 9.46
C GLN A 74 -2.29 27.60 10.00
N CYS A 75 -2.20 26.62 9.10
CA CYS A 75 -2.17 25.22 9.50
C CYS A 75 -0.89 24.86 10.25
N ASP A 76 -1.03 24.10 11.34
CA ASP A 76 0.10 23.56 12.10
C ASP A 76 0.74 22.35 11.38
N ALA A 77 -0.05 21.63 10.62
CA ALA A 77 0.35 20.37 10.00
C ALA A 77 -0.32 20.12 8.65
N ILE A 78 0.31 19.24 7.86
CA ILE A 78 -0.23 18.70 6.60
C ILE A 78 -0.22 17.18 6.69
N HIS A 79 -1.36 16.55 6.43
CA HIS A 79 -1.47 15.10 6.28
C HIS A 79 -1.58 14.74 4.79
N PRO A 80 -0.61 14.00 4.22
CA PRO A 80 -0.60 13.70 2.80
C PRO A 80 -1.47 12.50 2.41
N GLY A 81 -1.99 11.73 3.36
CA GLY A 81 -2.70 10.48 3.10
C GLY A 81 -1.81 9.44 2.45
N TYR A 82 -2.25 8.85 1.35
CA TYR A 82 -1.47 7.95 0.48
C TYR A 82 -1.53 8.43 -0.98
N GLY A 83 -0.54 8.01 -1.80
CA GLY A 83 -0.38 8.53 -3.15
C GLY A 83 0.06 9.99 -3.16
N PHE A 84 -0.05 10.67 -4.30
CA PHE A 84 0.35 12.07 -4.50
C PHE A 84 1.67 12.42 -3.81
N LEU A 85 1.66 13.25 -2.77
CA LEU A 85 2.84 13.76 -2.08
C LEU A 85 3.25 12.95 -0.84
N ALA A 86 2.57 11.86 -0.54
CA ALA A 86 2.79 11.09 0.69
C ALA A 86 4.21 10.51 0.82
N GLU A 87 4.86 10.18 -0.29
CA GLU A 87 6.22 9.65 -0.35
C GLU A 87 7.19 10.60 -1.10
N ASN A 88 6.86 11.89 -1.08
CA ASN A 88 7.70 12.92 -1.71
C ASN A 88 8.60 13.61 -0.66
N ALA A 89 9.89 13.30 -0.71
CA ALA A 89 10.87 13.84 0.23
C ALA A 89 11.03 15.35 0.11
N ASP A 90 10.96 15.90 -1.10
CA ASP A 90 11.12 17.35 -1.33
C ASP A 90 9.93 18.12 -0.74
N PHE A 91 8.72 17.56 -0.83
CA PHE A 91 7.56 18.17 -0.19
C PHE A 91 7.63 18.10 1.35
N ALA A 92 8.07 16.97 1.90
CA ALA A 92 8.28 16.84 3.34
C ALA A 92 9.35 17.82 3.85
N GLU A 93 10.42 18.04 3.07
CA GLU A 93 11.44 19.05 3.37
C GLU A 93 10.87 20.46 3.31
N LEU A 94 10.08 20.78 2.30
CA LEU A 94 9.42 22.09 2.19
C LEU A 94 8.50 22.36 3.40
N CYS A 95 7.78 21.37 3.89
CA CYS A 95 6.99 21.48 5.11
C CYS A 95 7.90 21.86 6.30
N ARG A 96 9.03 21.16 6.46
CA ARG A 96 10.00 21.42 7.54
C ARG A 96 10.56 22.85 7.46
N GLU A 97 10.95 23.32 6.27
CA GLU A 97 11.46 24.67 6.05
C GLU A 97 10.41 25.75 6.33
N CYS A 98 9.15 25.47 6.07
CA CYS A 98 8.03 26.37 6.33
C CYS A 98 7.48 26.27 7.77
N ASN A 99 8.09 25.47 8.66
CA ASN A 99 7.61 25.20 10.02
C ASN A 99 6.17 24.64 10.07
N VAL A 100 5.80 23.84 9.09
CA VAL A 100 4.55 23.09 9.04
C VAL A 100 4.88 21.61 9.24
N THR A 101 4.24 20.97 10.21
CA THR A 101 4.50 19.56 10.50
C THR A 101 3.97 18.68 9.37
N PHE A 102 4.84 17.90 8.75
CA PHE A 102 4.45 16.84 7.83
C PHE A 102 4.04 15.61 8.65
N VAL A 103 2.79 15.15 8.51
CA VAL A 103 2.30 13.95 9.20
C VAL A 103 2.80 12.72 8.46
N GLY A 104 3.97 12.26 8.84
CA GLY A 104 4.70 11.18 8.21
C GLY A 104 6.15 11.14 8.68
N PRO A 105 6.98 10.30 8.06
CA PRO A 105 8.41 10.20 8.39
C PRO A 105 9.22 11.39 7.89
N SER A 106 10.48 11.44 8.28
CA SER A 106 11.42 12.47 7.84
C SER A 106 11.70 12.37 6.33
N PRO A 107 12.10 13.49 5.67
CA PRO A 107 12.54 13.46 4.28
C PRO A 107 13.68 12.46 4.03
N GLU A 108 14.57 12.30 4.99
CA GLU A 108 15.70 11.36 4.93
C GLU A 108 15.22 9.91 4.90
N ALA A 109 14.22 9.56 5.72
CA ALA A 109 13.63 8.21 5.72
C ALA A 109 12.89 7.92 4.41
N ILE A 110 12.14 8.89 3.89
CA ILE A 110 11.45 8.78 2.59
C ILE A 110 12.46 8.52 1.47
N THR A 111 13.52 9.33 1.40
CA THR A 111 14.57 9.19 0.37
C THR A 111 15.26 7.84 0.45
N LYS A 112 15.63 7.40 1.67
CA LYS A 112 16.36 6.16 1.89
C LYS A 112 15.52 4.95 1.48
N MET A 113 14.24 4.93 1.80
CA MET A 113 13.34 3.83 1.45
C MET A 113 12.81 3.91 0.03
N GLY A 114 12.75 5.09 -0.56
CA GLY A 114 12.34 5.31 -1.95
C GLY A 114 13.38 4.88 -2.99
N THR A 115 14.64 4.74 -2.60
CA THR A 115 15.74 4.31 -3.48
C THR A 115 16.01 2.82 -3.26
N LYS A 116 15.65 1.98 -4.24
CA LYS A 116 15.65 0.51 -4.10
C LYS A 116 16.97 -0.07 -3.63
N ASP A 117 18.08 0.35 -4.22
CA ASP A 117 19.41 -0.18 -3.87
C ASP A 117 19.82 0.25 -2.45
N VAL A 118 19.53 1.50 -2.08
CA VAL A 118 19.81 2.02 -0.75
C VAL A 118 18.92 1.34 0.29
N ALA A 119 17.65 1.14 0.00
CA ALA A 119 16.72 0.44 0.88
C ALA A 119 17.19 -1.01 1.13
N ARG A 120 17.53 -1.73 0.06
CA ARG A 120 18.01 -3.11 0.14
C ARG A 120 19.29 -3.22 0.98
N GLU A 121 20.28 -2.35 0.73
CA GLU A 121 21.52 -2.34 1.48
C GLU A 121 21.29 -1.98 2.96
N THR A 122 20.44 -1.00 3.23
CA THR A 122 20.03 -0.63 4.59
C THR A 122 19.41 -1.82 5.33
N MET A 123 18.52 -2.55 4.66
CA MET A 123 17.88 -3.74 5.23
C MET A 123 18.87 -4.86 5.49
N ARG A 124 19.80 -5.10 4.56
CA ARG A 124 20.87 -6.09 4.73
C ARG A 124 21.72 -5.79 5.97
N GLN A 125 22.13 -4.54 6.14
CA GLN A 125 22.91 -4.09 7.31
C GLN A 125 22.13 -4.20 8.62
N ALA A 126 20.82 -3.99 8.57
CA ALA A 126 19.94 -4.13 9.74
C ALA A 126 19.62 -5.60 10.09
N GLY A 127 20.07 -6.56 9.28
CA GLY A 127 19.76 -7.99 9.48
C GLY A 127 18.32 -8.35 9.11
N VAL A 128 17.66 -7.57 8.25
CA VAL A 128 16.36 -7.91 7.66
C VAL A 128 16.61 -8.82 6.45
N PRO A 129 15.92 -9.96 6.33
CA PRO A 129 16.10 -10.85 5.19
C PRO A 129 15.79 -10.16 3.88
N ILE A 130 16.70 -10.25 2.91
CA ILE A 130 16.54 -9.77 1.54
C ILE A 130 16.62 -10.96 0.59
N VAL A 131 16.02 -10.81 -0.61
CA VAL A 131 16.11 -11.85 -1.64
C VAL A 131 17.60 -12.14 -1.95
N PRO A 132 18.07 -13.39 -1.84
CA PRO A 132 19.45 -13.75 -2.14
C PRO A 132 19.82 -13.38 -3.57
N GLY A 133 21.02 -12.83 -3.77
CA GLY A 133 21.46 -12.40 -5.10
C GLY A 133 22.83 -11.74 -5.07
N SER A 134 23.24 -11.20 -6.22
CA SER A 134 24.50 -10.50 -6.38
C SER A 134 24.57 -9.22 -5.54
N GLN A 135 25.76 -8.90 -5.05
CA GLN A 135 25.99 -7.64 -4.32
C GLN A 135 26.16 -6.41 -5.23
N GLY A 136 26.04 -6.61 -6.53
CA GLY A 136 26.19 -5.58 -7.54
C GLY A 136 26.03 -6.17 -8.94
N ILE A 137 26.60 -5.46 -9.90
CA ILE A 137 26.66 -5.91 -11.29
C ILE A 137 27.56 -7.16 -11.37
N ILE A 138 27.07 -8.17 -12.10
CA ILE A 138 27.85 -9.37 -12.41
C ILE A 138 28.98 -9.01 -13.38
N GLU A 139 30.21 -9.31 -12.99
CA GLU A 139 31.40 -8.98 -13.77
C GLU A 139 31.78 -10.08 -14.79
N SER A 140 31.44 -11.34 -14.49
CA SER A 140 31.76 -12.48 -15.35
C SER A 140 30.68 -13.57 -15.34
N ILE A 141 30.67 -14.40 -16.38
CA ILE A 141 29.79 -15.57 -16.48
C ILE A 141 30.13 -16.60 -15.37
N ASP A 142 31.39 -16.78 -15.07
CA ASP A 142 31.82 -17.73 -14.01
C ASP A 142 31.33 -17.30 -12.62
N GLU A 143 31.36 -16.01 -12.33
CA GLU A 143 30.77 -15.44 -11.10
C GLU A 143 29.26 -15.70 -11.06
N ALA A 144 28.57 -15.47 -12.17
CA ALA A 144 27.14 -15.71 -12.28
C ALA A 144 26.76 -17.17 -12.04
N ILE A 145 27.53 -18.10 -12.59
CA ILE A 145 27.35 -19.54 -12.41
C ILE A 145 27.57 -19.93 -10.95
N ALA A 146 28.69 -19.49 -10.36
CA ALA A 146 29.02 -19.80 -8.96
C ALA A 146 27.93 -19.30 -8.01
N LEU A 147 27.50 -18.04 -8.15
CA LEU A 147 26.42 -17.45 -7.35
C LEU A 147 25.09 -18.18 -7.55
N SER A 148 24.71 -18.48 -8.81
CA SER A 148 23.44 -19.16 -9.08
C SER A 148 23.40 -20.58 -8.54
N ASN A 149 24.54 -21.28 -8.50
CA ASN A 149 24.67 -22.59 -7.85
C ASN A 149 24.57 -22.48 -6.32
N GLU A 150 25.10 -21.42 -5.73
CA GLU A 150 25.01 -21.16 -4.28
C GLU A 150 23.57 -20.86 -3.85
N ILE A 151 22.89 -19.93 -4.52
CA ILE A 151 21.52 -19.53 -4.16
C ILE A 151 20.45 -20.50 -4.68
N GLY A 152 20.81 -21.37 -5.60
CA GLY A 152 19.93 -22.39 -6.23
C GLY A 152 19.02 -21.80 -7.31
N TYR A 153 18.79 -22.59 -8.37
CA TYR A 153 17.84 -22.24 -9.43
C TYR A 153 16.38 -22.42 -8.97
N PRO A 154 15.41 -21.74 -9.58
CA PRO A 154 15.55 -20.74 -10.63
C PRO A 154 16.10 -19.41 -10.12
N VAL A 155 16.78 -18.67 -11.00
CA VAL A 155 17.26 -17.31 -10.74
C VAL A 155 16.68 -16.33 -11.77
N ILE A 156 16.63 -15.05 -11.41
CA ILE A 156 16.18 -13.98 -12.29
C ILE A 156 17.36 -13.04 -12.57
N ILE A 157 17.56 -12.76 -13.86
CA ILE A 157 18.56 -11.84 -14.37
C ILE A 157 17.85 -10.51 -14.62
N LYS A 158 18.38 -9.43 -14.09
CA LYS A 158 17.78 -8.08 -14.21
C LYS A 158 18.83 -7.09 -14.69
N ALA A 159 18.47 -6.26 -15.67
CA ALA A 159 19.28 -5.12 -16.08
C ALA A 159 19.29 -4.05 -14.97
N THR A 160 20.44 -3.43 -14.74
CA THR A 160 20.59 -2.33 -13.74
C THR A 160 19.82 -1.09 -14.17
N ALA A 161 19.74 -0.83 -15.47
CA ALA A 161 18.95 0.25 -16.05
C ALA A 161 17.76 -0.37 -16.79
N GLY A 162 16.68 -0.72 -16.09
CA GLY A 162 15.51 -1.37 -16.70
C GLY A 162 14.21 -0.97 -16.00
N GLY A 163 13.12 -0.97 -16.76
CA GLY A 163 11.78 -0.72 -16.26
C GLY A 163 10.71 -1.29 -17.20
N GLY A 164 9.49 -1.50 -16.68
CA GLY A 164 8.37 -1.97 -17.50
C GLY A 164 8.48 -3.41 -18.03
N GLY A 165 9.25 -4.28 -17.35
CA GLY A 165 9.40 -5.70 -17.75
C GLY A 165 10.44 -5.97 -18.84
N LYS A 166 11.15 -4.95 -19.33
CA LYS A 166 12.27 -5.11 -20.27
C LYS A 166 13.57 -5.31 -19.49
N GLY A 167 14.46 -6.15 -20.02
CA GLY A 167 15.74 -6.47 -19.35
C GLY A 167 15.60 -7.41 -18.16
N ILE A 168 14.59 -8.30 -18.15
CA ILE A 168 14.35 -9.29 -17.11
C ILE A 168 14.20 -10.67 -17.75
N ARG A 169 14.94 -11.67 -17.23
CA ARG A 169 14.88 -13.06 -17.70
C ARG A 169 15.02 -14.04 -16.54
N VAL A 170 14.22 -15.09 -16.58
CA VAL A 170 14.32 -16.20 -15.62
C VAL A 170 15.20 -17.30 -16.24
N ALA A 171 16.11 -17.85 -15.44
CA ALA A 171 16.95 -18.98 -15.80
C ALA A 171 16.72 -20.12 -14.81
N ARG A 172 16.41 -21.31 -15.31
CA ARG A 172 16.10 -22.50 -14.52
C ARG A 172 17.27 -23.47 -14.40
N ASN A 173 18.32 -23.20 -15.17
CA ASN A 173 19.54 -23.98 -15.21
C ASN A 173 20.71 -23.13 -15.76
N GLU A 174 21.92 -23.66 -15.70
CA GLU A 174 23.13 -22.98 -16.11
C GLU A 174 23.12 -22.55 -17.59
N GLN A 175 22.57 -23.40 -18.49
CA GLN A 175 22.51 -23.07 -19.92
C GLN A 175 21.59 -21.87 -20.19
N GLU A 176 20.44 -21.83 -19.54
CA GLU A 176 19.51 -20.69 -19.60
C GLU A 176 20.13 -19.44 -18.99
N LEU A 177 20.93 -19.59 -17.91
CA LEU A 177 21.62 -18.48 -17.24
C LEU A 177 22.60 -17.81 -18.21
N ILE A 178 23.52 -18.57 -18.81
CA ILE A 178 24.53 -18.05 -19.73
C ILE A 178 23.88 -17.33 -20.91
N LYS A 179 22.89 -17.97 -21.54
CA LYS A 179 22.13 -17.39 -22.63
C LYS A 179 21.37 -16.14 -22.19
N GLY A 180 20.72 -16.21 -21.04
CA GLY A 180 19.93 -15.12 -20.46
C GLY A 180 20.76 -13.88 -20.17
N ILE A 181 21.96 -14.03 -19.59
CA ILE A 181 22.88 -12.92 -19.29
C ILE A 181 23.26 -12.21 -20.60
N THR A 182 23.72 -12.97 -21.61
CA THR A 182 24.17 -12.41 -22.89
C THR A 182 23.08 -11.58 -23.55
N ILE A 183 21.86 -12.13 -23.60
CA ILE A 183 20.72 -11.44 -24.25
C ILE A 183 20.32 -10.21 -23.43
N THR A 184 20.24 -10.32 -22.11
CA THR A 184 19.84 -9.20 -21.23
C THR A 184 20.85 -8.06 -21.29
N GLN A 185 22.15 -8.36 -21.34
CA GLN A 185 23.21 -7.36 -21.49
C GLN A 185 23.12 -6.62 -22.83
N GLN A 186 22.86 -7.34 -23.94
CA GLN A 186 22.67 -6.72 -25.26
C GLN A 186 21.43 -5.83 -25.32
N GLU A 187 20.32 -6.29 -24.77
CA GLU A 187 19.08 -5.50 -24.69
C GLU A 187 19.29 -4.24 -23.82
N ALA A 188 19.95 -4.38 -22.68
CA ALA A 188 20.23 -3.27 -21.77
C ALA A 188 21.19 -2.23 -22.39
N ALA A 189 22.23 -2.69 -23.07
CA ALA A 189 23.14 -1.82 -23.79
C ALA A 189 22.42 -1.02 -24.91
N THR A 190 21.55 -1.69 -25.66
CA THR A 190 20.81 -1.08 -26.77
C THR A 190 19.73 -0.11 -26.29
N ALA A 191 18.96 -0.49 -25.27
CA ALA A 191 17.81 0.29 -24.81
C ALA A 191 18.19 1.41 -23.83
N PHE A 192 19.25 1.21 -23.01
CA PHE A 192 19.58 2.08 -21.86
C PHE A 192 21.05 2.55 -21.87
N GLY A 193 21.86 2.08 -22.80
CA GLY A 193 23.30 2.43 -22.87
C GLY A 193 24.16 1.82 -21.74
N ASN A 194 23.61 0.94 -20.92
CA ASN A 194 24.29 0.29 -19.80
C ASN A 194 24.04 -1.22 -19.83
N PRO A 195 25.07 -2.06 -20.07
CA PRO A 195 24.93 -3.52 -20.14
C PRO A 195 24.92 -4.21 -18.77
N GLY A 196 25.01 -3.47 -17.66
CA GLY A 196 25.09 -4.04 -16.32
C GLY A 196 23.86 -4.90 -16.01
N VAL A 197 24.09 -6.09 -15.49
CA VAL A 197 23.07 -7.03 -15.01
C VAL A 197 23.39 -7.51 -13.61
N TYR A 198 22.36 -7.84 -12.84
CA TYR A 198 22.47 -8.51 -11.56
C TYR A 198 21.55 -9.73 -11.51
N ILE A 199 21.82 -10.61 -10.57
CA ILE A 199 21.10 -11.89 -10.42
C ILE A 199 20.49 -11.95 -9.03
N GLU A 200 19.25 -12.46 -8.97
CA GLU A 200 18.55 -12.74 -7.72
C GLU A 200 17.89 -14.12 -7.76
N LYS A 201 17.62 -14.69 -6.59
CA LYS A 201 16.74 -15.85 -6.47
C LYS A 201 15.38 -15.52 -7.08
N TYR A 202 14.87 -16.38 -7.95
CA TYR A 202 13.52 -16.27 -8.47
C TYR A 202 12.56 -17.08 -7.60
N ILE A 203 11.60 -16.38 -6.99
CA ILE A 203 10.56 -17.00 -6.18
C ILE A 203 9.29 -16.98 -7.00
N GLU A 204 8.89 -18.14 -7.53
CA GLU A 204 7.79 -18.23 -8.49
C GLU A 204 6.42 -18.06 -7.86
N ASP A 205 6.23 -18.74 -6.73
CA ASP A 205 4.95 -18.82 -6.04
C ASP A 205 5.14 -18.27 -4.62
N PHE A 206 4.60 -17.10 -4.38
CA PHE A 206 4.71 -16.47 -3.07
C PHE A 206 3.40 -15.79 -2.66
N ARG A 207 3.34 -15.46 -1.38
CA ARG A 207 2.30 -14.58 -0.82
C ARG A 207 2.89 -13.19 -0.66
N HIS A 208 2.09 -12.20 -0.99
CA HIS A 208 2.41 -10.82 -0.66
C HIS A 208 1.89 -10.56 0.76
N VAL A 209 2.79 -10.54 1.71
CA VAL A 209 2.49 -10.28 3.12
C VAL A 209 3.23 -9.04 3.56
N GLU A 210 2.53 -8.16 4.24
CA GLU A 210 3.09 -6.90 4.72
C GLU A 210 2.86 -6.72 6.21
N ILE A 211 3.75 -6.00 6.87
CA ILE A 211 3.68 -5.73 8.30
C ILE A 211 3.44 -4.24 8.53
N GLN A 212 2.37 -3.93 9.26
CA GLN A 212 2.12 -2.57 9.74
C GLN A 212 3.05 -2.22 10.87
N VAL A 213 3.82 -1.15 10.74
CA VAL A 213 4.61 -0.58 11.83
C VAL A 213 4.05 0.77 12.27
N LEU A 214 4.29 1.09 13.53
CA LEU A 214 3.97 2.37 14.12
C LEU A 214 5.15 2.80 15.00
N ALA A 215 5.63 4.02 14.81
CA ALA A 215 6.82 4.53 15.48
C ALA A 215 6.64 5.98 15.93
N ASP A 216 7.23 6.34 17.07
CA ASP A 216 7.28 7.71 17.56
C ASP A 216 8.67 8.34 17.37
N SER A 217 8.79 9.61 17.69
CA SER A 217 10.06 10.36 17.61
C SER A 217 11.02 10.08 18.78
N TYR A 218 10.67 9.21 19.70
CA TYR A 218 11.45 8.85 20.88
C TYR A 218 12.15 7.49 20.74
N GLY A 219 12.04 6.87 19.57
CA GLY A 219 12.66 5.58 19.27
C GLY A 219 11.81 4.36 19.60
N ASN A 220 10.56 4.55 20.03
CA ASN A 220 9.63 3.44 20.24
C ASN A 220 9.06 3.00 18.88
N VAL A 221 9.19 1.73 18.56
CA VAL A 221 8.67 1.10 17.34
C VAL A 221 7.94 -0.18 17.72
N ILE A 222 6.72 -0.32 17.25
CA ILE A 222 5.91 -1.54 17.39
C ILE A 222 5.41 -2.00 16.01
N HIS A 223 5.08 -3.28 15.90
CA HIS A 223 4.32 -3.78 14.76
C HIS A 223 2.89 -4.16 15.18
N LEU A 224 1.97 -4.00 14.27
CA LEU A 224 0.54 -4.32 14.44
C LEU A 224 0.14 -5.56 13.63
N GLY A 225 1.07 -6.45 13.37
CA GLY A 225 0.88 -7.68 12.62
C GLY A 225 0.80 -7.49 11.12
N GLU A 226 0.46 -8.60 10.47
CA GLU A 226 0.44 -8.69 9.02
C GLU A 226 -0.89 -8.34 8.38
N ARG A 227 -0.81 -8.02 7.09
CA ARG A 227 -1.91 -8.09 6.12
C ARG A 227 -1.48 -8.98 4.96
N ASP A 228 -2.39 -9.79 4.48
CA ASP A 228 -2.21 -10.59 3.27
C ASP A 228 -2.82 -9.85 2.08
N CYS A 229 -1.99 -9.43 1.15
CA CYS A 229 -2.37 -8.64 -0.01
C CYS A 229 -2.11 -9.40 -1.32
N THR A 230 -2.22 -10.71 -1.28
CA THR A 230 -1.86 -11.60 -2.39
C THR A 230 -2.82 -11.52 -3.56
N ILE A 231 -4.10 -11.22 -3.33
CA ILE A 231 -5.10 -11.05 -4.40
C ILE A 231 -4.91 -9.69 -5.07
N GLN A 232 -4.26 -9.72 -6.22
CA GLN A 232 -3.93 -8.52 -6.98
C GLN A 232 -3.98 -8.78 -8.48
N ARG A 233 -4.22 -7.73 -9.24
CA ARG A 233 -4.23 -7.75 -10.69
C ARG A 233 -3.27 -6.69 -11.22
N ARG A 234 -2.27 -7.10 -12.03
CA ARG A 234 -1.23 -6.18 -12.55
C ARG A 234 -0.58 -5.35 -11.45
N LEU A 235 -0.22 -5.99 -10.33
CA LEU A 235 0.36 -5.39 -9.13
C LEU A 235 -0.58 -4.42 -8.36
N GLN A 236 -1.86 -4.37 -8.71
CA GLN A 236 -2.87 -3.62 -7.96
C GLN A 236 -3.64 -4.56 -7.04
N LYS A 237 -3.57 -4.30 -5.76
CA LYS A 237 -4.29 -5.05 -4.72
C LYS A 237 -5.80 -4.87 -4.92
N LEU A 238 -6.57 -5.93 -4.77
CA LEU A 238 -8.04 -5.93 -4.94
C LEU A 238 -8.78 -6.37 -3.68
N LEU A 239 -8.22 -7.33 -2.95
CA LEU A 239 -8.72 -7.82 -1.68
C LEU A 239 -7.56 -8.02 -0.72
N GLU A 240 -7.73 -7.56 0.50
CA GLU A 240 -6.76 -7.71 1.58
C GLU A 240 -7.43 -8.34 2.81
N GLU A 241 -6.67 -9.12 3.56
CA GLU A 241 -7.15 -9.73 4.80
C GLU A 241 -6.11 -9.75 5.91
N THR A 242 -6.56 -9.79 7.13
CA THR A 242 -5.74 -10.00 8.32
C THR A 242 -6.52 -10.84 9.36
N PRO A 243 -5.85 -11.82 10.00
CA PRO A 243 -4.50 -12.33 9.73
C PRO A 243 -4.33 -12.97 8.34
N SER A 244 -3.11 -13.35 7.98
CA SER A 244 -2.89 -14.16 6.78
C SER A 244 -3.28 -15.61 7.03
N PRO A 245 -3.98 -16.29 6.09
CA PRO A 245 -4.37 -17.68 6.27
C PRO A 245 -3.20 -18.68 6.25
N VAL A 246 -2.00 -18.22 5.90
CA VAL A 246 -0.80 -19.07 5.78
C VAL A 246 0.29 -18.77 6.82
N LEU A 247 0.12 -17.75 7.67
CA LEU A 247 1.05 -17.45 8.74
C LEU A 247 0.59 -18.05 10.07
N ASP A 248 1.52 -18.74 10.74
CA ASP A 248 1.37 -19.08 12.15
C ASP A 248 1.95 -17.97 13.04
N GLU A 249 1.77 -18.12 14.33
CA GLU A 249 2.20 -17.14 15.33
C GLU A 249 3.71 -16.91 15.37
N GLU A 250 4.49 -17.99 15.15
CA GLU A 250 5.96 -17.93 15.11
C GLU A 250 6.44 -17.09 13.90
N MET A 251 5.88 -17.33 12.72
CA MET A 251 6.22 -16.58 11.51
C MET A 251 5.80 -15.13 11.61
N ARG A 252 4.59 -14.86 12.12
CA ARG A 252 4.11 -13.49 12.39
C ARG A 252 5.08 -12.73 13.28
N LYS A 253 5.55 -13.36 14.36
CA LYS A 253 6.52 -12.74 15.26
C LYS A 253 7.84 -12.45 14.55
N LYS A 254 8.39 -13.39 13.80
CA LYS A 254 9.65 -13.21 13.04
C LYS A 254 9.55 -12.08 12.02
N MET A 255 8.48 -12.04 11.26
CA MET A 255 8.24 -10.98 10.27
C MET A 255 8.00 -9.62 10.95
N GLY A 256 7.28 -9.60 12.05
CA GLY A 256 7.06 -8.41 12.86
C GLY A 256 8.36 -7.83 13.41
N GLU A 257 9.23 -8.66 14.00
CA GLU A 257 10.55 -8.25 14.49
C GLU A 257 11.44 -7.72 13.35
N ALA A 258 11.40 -8.34 12.18
CA ALA A 258 12.12 -7.86 11.00
C ALA A 258 11.60 -6.48 10.55
N ALA A 259 10.30 -6.26 10.55
CA ALA A 259 9.69 -4.97 10.21
C ALA A 259 10.06 -3.87 11.22
N VAL A 260 10.10 -4.19 12.51
CA VAL A 260 10.57 -3.26 13.55
C VAL A 260 12.03 -2.88 13.32
N LYS A 261 12.92 -3.84 13.02
CA LYS A 261 14.32 -3.56 12.67
C LYS A 261 14.43 -2.67 11.44
N ALA A 262 13.61 -2.92 10.42
CA ALA A 262 13.57 -2.10 9.21
C ALA A 262 13.23 -0.64 9.53
N ALA A 263 12.19 -0.40 10.32
CA ALA A 263 11.79 0.94 10.75
C ALA A 263 12.85 1.63 11.61
N GLN A 264 13.46 0.91 12.56
CA GLN A 264 14.54 1.42 13.40
C GLN A 264 15.77 1.84 12.58
N ALA A 265 16.14 1.08 11.55
CA ALA A 265 17.30 1.34 10.70
C ALA A 265 17.23 2.68 9.95
N VAL A 266 16.03 3.23 9.78
CA VAL A 266 15.80 4.52 9.11
C VAL A 266 15.25 5.58 10.05
N GLN A 267 15.23 5.32 11.36
CA GLN A 267 14.66 6.23 12.37
C GLN A 267 13.24 6.68 12.00
N TYR A 268 12.42 5.70 11.61
CA TYR A 268 11.07 5.92 11.13
C TYR A 268 10.17 6.55 12.18
N THR A 269 9.27 7.43 11.76
CA THR A 269 8.21 8.02 12.61
C THR A 269 6.86 7.97 11.89
N GLY A 270 5.79 7.75 12.62
CA GLY A 270 4.44 7.59 12.10
C GLY A 270 4.09 6.15 11.73
N ALA A 271 3.03 6.00 10.95
CA ALA A 271 2.62 4.70 10.42
C ALA A 271 3.36 4.39 9.12
N GLY A 272 3.88 3.19 9.02
CA GLY A 272 4.55 2.68 7.82
C GLY A 272 4.25 1.21 7.61
N THR A 273 4.60 0.69 6.44
CA THR A 273 4.37 -0.70 6.10
C THR A 273 5.61 -1.29 5.45
N VAL A 274 6.04 -2.43 5.95
CA VAL A 274 7.13 -3.21 5.36
C VAL A 274 6.54 -4.37 4.60
N GLU A 275 6.73 -4.39 3.29
CA GLU A 275 6.22 -5.42 2.39
C GLU A 275 7.26 -6.53 2.21
N PHE A 276 6.78 -7.78 2.27
CA PHE A 276 7.59 -8.98 2.14
C PHE A 276 7.07 -9.92 1.06
N ILE A 277 8.00 -10.56 0.37
CA ILE A 277 7.76 -11.80 -0.35
C ILE A 277 7.78 -12.93 0.68
N TYR A 278 6.66 -13.63 0.85
CA TYR A 278 6.60 -14.81 1.71
C TYR A 278 6.55 -16.09 0.87
N ASP A 279 7.68 -16.82 0.86
CA ASP A 279 7.79 -18.16 0.30
C ASP A 279 7.21 -19.15 1.32
N TYR A 280 5.91 -19.39 1.21
CA TYR A 280 5.17 -20.22 2.16
C TYR A 280 5.55 -21.70 2.09
N ARG A 281 6.13 -22.19 0.98
CA ARG A 281 6.59 -23.56 0.81
C ARG A 281 7.85 -23.83 1.63
N ASN A 282 8.78 -22.88 1.62
CA ASN A 282 10.04 -22.96 2.34
C ASN A 282 10.01 -22.25 3.70
N ARG A 283 8.89 -21.62 4.05
CA ARG A 283 8.71 -20.81 5.26
C ARG A 283 9.80 -19.74 5.41
N GLN A 284 10.08 -19.04 4.32
CA GLN A 284 11.05 -17.95 4.26
C GLN A 284 10.38 -16.67 3.78
N PHE A 285 10.86 -15.53 4.27
CA PHE A 285 10.38 -14.24 3.83
C PHE A 285 11.53 -13.30 3.51
N TYR A 286 11.28 -12.38 2.60
CA TYR A 286 12.28 -11.45 2.10
C TYR A 286 11.69 -10.07 1.95
N PHE A 287 12.44 -9.06 2.37
CA PHE A 287 12.08 -7.66 2.20
C PHE A 287 11.88 -7.34 0.71
N MET A 288 10.78 -6.69 0.41
CA MET A 288 10.45 -6.20 -0.93
C MET A 288 10.58 -4.68 -0.99
N GLU A 289 9.84 -3.97 -0.17
CA GLU A 289 9.88 -2.51 -0.06
C GLU A 289 9.28 -2.03 1.28
N MET A 290 9.50 -0.76 1.59
CA MET A 290 8.82 -0.09 2.70
C MET A 290 8.02 1.08 2.16
N ASN A 291 6.72 1.08 2.43
CA ASN A 291 5.85 2.21 2.15
C ASN A 291 5.88 3.17 3.34
N THR A 292 6.41 4.38 3.08
CA THR A 292 6.65 5.40 4.11
C THR A 292 5.42 6.29 4.33
N ARG A 293 4.25 5.67 4.42
CA ARG A 293 2.93 6.30 4.53
C ARG A 293 1.89 5.32 5.07
N ILE A 294 0.72 5.84 5.34
CA ILE A 294 -0.47 4.99 5.54
C ILE A 294 -0.83 4.28 4.22
N GLN A 295 -1.33 3.06 4.28
CA GLN A 295 -1.79 2.33 3.12
C GLN A 295 -3.32 2.31 3.00
N VAL A 296 -3.81 1.98 1.80
CA VAL A 296 -5.25 1.86 1.51
C VAL A 296 -5.90 0.87 2.47
N GLU A 297 -5.25 -0.27 2.67
CA GLU A 297 -5.71 -1.43 3.43
C GLU A 297 -5.48 -1.37 4.95
N HIS A 298 -5.09 -0.21 5.47
CA HIS A 298 -4.93 -0.04 6.93
C HIS A 298 -6.19 -0.39 7.75
N PRO A 299 -7.43 -0.24 7.23
CA PRO A 299 -8.62 -0.55 8.01
C PRO A 299 -8.71 -1.98 8.51
N VAL A 300 -8.19 -2.99 7.78
CA VAL A 300 -8.25 -4.37 8.28
C VAL A 300 -7.40 -4.55 9.54
N THR A 301 -6.25 -3.89 9.63
CA THR A 301 -5.43 -3.85 10.85
C THR A 301 -6.15 -3.16 11.99
N GLU A 302 -6.78 -2.03 11.73
CA GLU A 302 -7.58 -1.30 12.73
C GLU A 302 -8.70 -2.17 13.30
N MET A 303 -9.38 -2.95 12.46
CA MET A 303 -10.50 -3.79 12.88
C MET A 303 -10.08 -4.94 13.81
N VAL A 304 -8.92 -5.54 13.60
CA VAL A 304 -8.46 -6.66 14.43
C VAL A 304 -7.67 -6.22 15.67
N THR A 305 -7.05 -5.04 15.64
CA THR A 305 -6.23 -4.52 16.76
C THR A 305 -6.95 -3.51 17.64
N GLY A 306 -7.99 -2.85 17.12
CA GLY A 306 -8.65 -1.73 17.79
C GLY A 306 -7.84 -0.43 17.78
N VAL A 307 -6.75 -0.35 17.04
CA VAL A 307 -5.88 0.83 16.95
C VAL A 307 -6.31 1.72 15.78
N ASP A 308 -6.66 2.98 16.05
CA ASP A 308 -6.94 3.99 15.00
C ASP A 308 -5.62 4.57 14.49
N LEU A 309 -5.14 4.03 13.36
CA LEU A 309 -3.84 4.38 12.78
C LEU A 309 -3.74 5.84 12.35
N ILE A 310 -4.82 6.44 11.87
CA ILE A 310 -4.81 7.86 11.47
C ILE A 310 -4.68 8.76 12.70
N LYS A 311 -5.40 8.45 13.77
CA LYS A 311 -5.24 9.19 15.04
C LYS A 311 -3.83 9.03 15.60
N GLU A 312 -3.27 7.83 15.56
CA GLU A 312 -1.90 7.60 16.03
C GLU A 312 -0.86 8.37 15.20
N GLN A 313 -1.03 8.44 13.87
CA GLN A 313 -0.18 9.30 13.03
C GLN A 313 -0.21 10.76 13.48
N ILE A 314 -1.39 11.29 13.75
CA ILE A 314 -1.57 12.69 14.17
C ILE A 314 -0.99 12.92 15.57
N ARG A 315 -1.17 11.99 16.51
CA ARG A 315 -0.59 12.07 17.85
C ARG A 315 0.94 12.06 17.83
N VAL A 316 1.52 11.13 17.08
CA VAL A 316 2.98 11.06 16.90
C VAL A 316 3.51 12.36 16.26
N ALA A 317 2.84 12.86 15.23
CA ALA A 317 3.20 14.13 14.58
C ALA A 317 3.05 15.33 15.53
N SER A 318 2.17 15.25 16.51
CA SER A 318 2.03 16.24 17.59
C SER A 318 3.14 16.15 18.67
N GLY A 319 4.07 15.21 18.54
CA GLY A 319 5.18 15.00 19.47
C GLY A 319 4.82 14.10 20.66
N GLU A 320 3.72 13.36 20.60
CA GLU A 320 3.34 12.40 21.64
C GLU A 320 4.15 11.10 21.52
N LYS A 321 4.41 10.48 22.66
CA LYS A 321 4.98 9.13 22.70
C LYS A 321 3.88 8.10 22.42
N LEU A 322 4.26 6.98 21.83
CA LEU A 322 3.38 5.83 21.75
C LEU A 322 2.98 5.38 23.17
N THR A 323 1.69 5.28 23.39
CA THR A 323 1.13 4.73 24.63
C THR A 323 1.07 3.21 24.60
N LEU A 324 0.99 2.63 23.40
CA LEU A 324 0.97 1.19 23.15
C LEU A 324 2.38 0.63 23.18
N LYS A 325 2.57 -0.45 23.90
CA LYS A 325 3.75 -1.32 23.83
C LYS A 325 3.47 -2.53 22.96
N GLN A 326 4.49 -3.25 22.52
CA GLN A 326 4.31 -4.45 21.72
C GLN A 326 3.45 -5.51 22.40
N GLU A 327 3.57 -5.66 23.71
CA GLU A 327 2.80 -6.60 24.51
C GLU A 327 1.31 -6.25 24.62
N ASP A 328 0.92 -5.00 24.37
CA ASP A 328 -0.46 -4.53 24.39
C ASP A 328 -1.20 -4.82 23.08
N VAL A 329 -0.46 -5.15 22.02
CA VAL A 329 -1.04 -5.43 20.70
C VAL A 329 -1.67 -6.82 20.70
N THR A 330 -2.98 -6.86 20.54
CA THR A 330 -3.76 -8.09 20.47
C THR A 330 -4.50 -8.17 19.16
N PHE A 331 -4.70 -9.39 18.66
CA PHE A 331 -5.49 -9.68 17.46
C PHE A 331 -6.81 -10.29 17.87
N ASN A 332 -7.90 -9.67 17.44
CA ASN A 332 -9.25 -10.18 17.70
C ASN A 332 -9.97 -10.48 16.38
N GLY A 333 -10.16 -11.76 16.10
CA GLY A 333 -10.91 -12.22 14.95
C GLY A 333 -10.17 -12.05 13.62
N TRP A 334 -10.95 -11.83 12.57
CA TRP A 334 -10.55 -11.78 11.18
C TRP A 334 -11.20 -10.60 10.46
N SER A 335 -10.44 -9.88 9.64
CA SER A 335 -10.96 -8.77 8.84
C SER A 335 -10.60 -8.94 7.37
N ILE A 336 -11.54 -8.62 6.50
CA ILE A 336 -11.37 -8.62 5.04
C ILE A 336 -11.77 -7.25 4.51
N GLU A 337 -10.98 -6.72 3.59
CA GLU A 337 -11.29 -5.52 2.81
C GLU A 337 -11.43 -5.88 1.33
N CYS A 338 -12.50 -5.40 0.69
CA CYS A 338 -12.66 -5.42 -0.76
C CYS A 338 -12.62 -4.00 -1.29
N ARG A 339 -11.77 -3.74 -2.27
CA ARG A 339 -11.73 -2.47 -2.98
C ARG A 339 -12.85 -2.41 -3.99
N ILE A 340 -13.78 -1.48 -3.79
CA ILE A 340 -14.91 -1.25 -4.70
C ILE A 340 -14.50 -0.16 -5.67
N ASN A 341 -14.09 -0.57 -6.86
CA ASN A 341 -13.60 0.31 -7.91
C ASN A 341 -14.67 0.51 -8.99
N ALA A 342 -14.70 1.70 -9.59
CA ALA A 342 -15.50 2.00 -10.79
C ALA A 342 -14.82 1.37 -12.02
N GLU A 343 -14.95 0.07 -12.16
CA GLU A 343 -14.34 -0.75 -13.20
C GLU A 343 -15.29 -1.87 -13.61
N ASN A 344 -15.23 -2.29 -14.87
CA ASN A 344 -16.04 -3.40 -15.38
C ASN A 344 -15.21 -4.70 -15.46
N PRO A 345 -15.35 -5.63 -14.49
CA PRO A 345 -14.58 -6.85 -14.48
C PRO A 345 -14.89 -7.79 -15.65
N ALA A 346 -16.09 -7.74 -16.23
CA ALA A 346 -16.47 -8.51 -17.43
C ALA A 346 -15.78 -7.98 -18.70
N LYS A 347 -15.26 -6.73 -18.67
CA LYS A 347 -14.49 -6.13 -19.75
C LYS A 347 -13.05 -5.83 -19.32
N ASN A 348 -12.39 -6.81 -18.73
CA ASN A 348 -11.00 -6.76 -18.32
C ASN A 348 -10.68 -5.56 -17.40
N PHE A 349 -11.59 -5.26 -16.47
CA PHE A 349 -11.49 -4.14 -15.51
C PHE A 349 -11.35 -2.76 -16.18
N MET A 350 -12.02 -2.57 -17.30
CA MET A 350 -12.06 -1.28 -17.98
C MET A 350 -12.66 -0.21 -17.06
N PRO A 351 -12.02 0.96 -16.89
CA PRO A 351 -12.53 2.05 -16.06
C PRO A 351 -13.96 2.46 -16.46
N SER A 352 -14.78 2.77 -15.46
CA SER A 352 -16.19 3.14 -15.60
C SER A 352 -16.48 4.43 -14.82
N ALA A 353 -15.80 5.52 -15.18
CA ALA A 353 -16.10 6.85 -14.64
C ALA A 353 -17.50 7.30 -15.04
N GLY A 354 -18.13 8.13 -14.21
CA GLY A 354 -19.46 8.65 -14.48
C GLY A 354 -20.26 9.00 -13.23
N LYS A 355 -21.52 9.33 -13.44
CA LYS A 355 -22.41 9.73 -12.36
C LYS A 355 -23.02 8.52 -11.66
N ILE A 356 -22.84 8.46 -10.34
CA ILE A 356 -23.54 7.51 -9.48
C ILE A 356 -25.00 7.96 -9.33
N GLN A 357 -25.92 7.16 -9.81
CA GLN A 357 -27.36 7.46 -9.71
C GLN A 357 -27.90 7.09 -8.33
N MET A 358 -27.51 5.91 -7.84
CA MET A 358 -27.86 5.42 -6.51
C MET A 358 -26.63 4.89 -5.81
N TYR A 359 -26.47 5.24 -4.55
CA TYR A 359 -25.44 4.75 -3.65
C TYR A 359 -26.08 4.35 -2.33
N LEU A 360 -26.14 3.05 -2.07
CA LEU A 360 -26.72 2.49 -0.86
C LEU A 360 -25.69 1.53 -0.25
N PRO A 361 -24.86 2.00 0.72
CA PRO A 361 -23.84 1.17 1.33
C PRO A 361 -24.46 0.14 2.30
N PRO A 362 -23.82 -1.04 2.46
CA PRO A 362 -24.26 -2.03 3.44
C PRO A 362 -24.00 -1.57 4.86
N GLY A 363 -24.65 -2.22 5.82
CA GLY A 363 -24.49 -1.97 7.23
C GLY A 363 -24.56 -3.26 8.07
N GLY A 364 -24.82 -3.08 9.35
CA GLY A 364 -24.93 -4.16 10.31
C GLY A 364 -23.66 -4.45 11.08
N PHE A 365 -23.73 -5.42 11.97
CA PHE A 365 -22.65 -5.76 12.89
C PHE A 365 -21.38 -6.20 12.13
N GLY A 366 -20.24 -5.58 12.47
CA GLY A 366 -18.94 -5.91 11.89
C GLY A 366 -18.79 -5.49 10.41
N VAL A 367 -19.56 -4.49 9.95
CA VAL A 367 -19.43 -3.90 8.59
C VAL A 367 -19.00 -2.45 8.70
N ARG A 368 -17.95 -2.09 7.94
CA ARG A 368 -17.42 -0.74 7.81
C ARG A 368 -17.29 -0.37 6.33
N VAL A 369 -17.66 0.85 5.98
CA VAL A 369 -17.47 1.40 4.64
C VAL A 369 -16.68 2.70 4.74
N ASP A 370 -15.49 2.73 4.15
CA ASP A 370 -14.71 3.95 3.96
C ASP A 370 -14.91 4.44 2.53
N SER A 371 -15.58 5.57 2.37
CA SER A 371 -15.96 6.08 1.06
C SER A 371 -16.10 7.60 1.07
N ALA A 372 -15.95 8.20 -0.11
CA ALA A 372 -16.32 9.59 -0.38
C ALA A 372 -17.49 9.69 -1.38
N ALA A 373 -18.05 8.56 -1.78
CA ALA A 373 -19.15 8.53 -2.75
C ALA A 373 -20.51 8.75 -2.09
N TYR A 374 -21.44 9.28 -2.88
CA TYR A 374 -22.84 9.50 -2.52
C TYR A 374 -23.72 9.49 -3.77
N SER A 375 -25.04 9.36 -3.61
CA SER A 375 -25.97 9.42 -4.74
C SER A 375 -25.92 10.80 -5.41
N GLY A 376 -25.68 10.82 -6.71
CA GLY A 376 -25.50 12.05 -7.49
C GLY A 376 -24.04 12.47 -7.71
N TYR A 377 -23.08 11.87 -6.98
CA TYR A 377 -21.65 12.13 -7.17
C TYR A 377 -21.18 11.66 -8.54
N THR A 378 -20.34 12.47 -9.19
CA THR A 378 -19.70 12.10 -10.46
C THR A 378 -18.27 11.70 -10.20
N ILE A 379 -17.92 10.43 -10.50
CA ILE A 379 -16.55 9.94 -10.42
C ILE A 379 -15.75 10.56 -11.55
N PRO A 380 -14.71 11.38 -11.24
CA PRO A 380 -13.91 12.02 -12.27
C PRO A 380 -12.96 11.01 -12.92
N PRO A 381 -12.70 11.12 -14.24
CA PRO A 381 -11.80 10.19 -14.95
C PRO A 381 -10.31 10.50 -14.76
N TYR A 382 -9.96 11.51 -13.96
CA TYR A 382 -8.60 12.04 -13.83
C TYR A 382 -7.79 11.37 -12.72
N TYR A 383 -8.44 10.59 -11.83
CA TYR A 383 -7.86 10.02 -10.63
C TYR A 383 -8.16 8.53 -10.54
N ASP A 384 -7.78 7.93 -9.43
CA ASP A 384 -8.07 6.52 -9.15
C ASP A 384 -9.57 6.19 -9.23
N SER A 385 -9.88 4.96 -9.63
CA SER A 385 -11.24 4.47 -9.83
C SER A 385 -11.96 4.05 -8.53
N MET A 386 -11.31 4.13 -7.37
CA MET A 386 -11.87 3.64 -6.12
C MET A 386 -13.08 4.46 -5.68
N ILE A 387 -14.21 3.77 -5.48
CA ILE A 387 -15.46 4.35 -4.95
C ILE A 387 -15.49 4.21 -3.43
N ALA A 388 -15.14 3.02 -2.95
CA ALA A 388 -15.23 2.68 -1.53
C ALA A 388 -14.27 1.53 -1.19
N LYS A 389 -13.97 1.42 0.11
CA LYS A 389 -13.44 0.21 0.73
C LYS A 389 -14.55 -0.39 1.57
N LEU A 390 -14.89 -1.62 1.29
CA LEU A 390 -15.81 -2.38 2.12
C LEU A 390 -15.01 -3.30 3.02
N ILE A 391 -15.11 -3.12 4.32
CA ILE A 391 -14.37 -3.85 5.33
C ILE A 391 -15.35 -4.60 6.22
N VAL A 392 -15.06 -5.85 6.51
CA VAL A 392 -15.81 -6.64 7.49
C VAL A 392 -14.87 -7.17 8.57
N HIS A 393 -15.44 -7.42 9.73
CA HIS A 393 -14.75 -8.06 10.85
C HIS A 393 -15.67 -9.15 11.44
N ALA A 394 -15.09 -10.31 11.73
CA ALA A 394 -15.78 -11.46 12.30
C ALA A 394 -14.84 -12.28 13.20
N PRO A 395 -15.36 -13.18 14.06
CA PRO A 395 -14.51 -14.03 14.91
C PRO A 395 -13.59 -14.97 14.13
N THR A 396 -14.04 -15.48 12.97
CA THR A 396 -13.29 -16.43 12.13
C THR A 396 -13.23 -15.96 10.69
N ARG A 397 -12.32 -16.54 9.89
CA ARG A 397 -12.20 -16.28 8.45
C ARG A 397 -13.46 -16.67 7.68
N GLU A 398 -14.04 -17.83 8.02
CA GLU A 398 -15.28 -18.32 7.39
C GLU A 398 -16.44 -17.35 7.62
N GLU A 399 -16.61 -16.87 8.85
CA GLU A 399 -17.62 -15.88 9.18
C GLU A 399 -17.33 -14.52 8.51
N ALA A 400 -16.06 -14.12 8.39
CA ALA A 400 -15.68 -12.91 7.68
C ALA A 400 -16.02 -13.00 6.17
N ILE A 401 -15.73 -14.14 5.53
CA ILE A 401 -16.12 -14.41 4.13
C ILE A 401 -17.65 -14.35 3.98
N ALA A 402 -18.39 -15.01 4.86
CA ALA A 402 -19.85 -15.00 4.83
C ALA A 402 -20.42 -13.59 5.00
N ARG A 403 -19.87 -12.81 5.94
CA ARG A 403 -20.24 -11.41 6.19
C ARG A 403 -19.92 -10.52 5.01
N MET A 404 -18.77 -10.69 4.38
CA MET A 404 -18.38 -9.94 3.19
C MET A 404 -19.31 -10.22 2.02
N LYS A 405 -19.66 -11.48 1.76
CA LYS A 405 -20.62 -11.86 0.71
C LYS A 405 -21.98 -11.21 0.94
N ARG A 406 -22.49 -11.25 2.17
CA ARG A 406 -23.75 -10.59 2.52
C ARG A 406 -23.65 -9.09 2.29
N ALA A 407 -22.62 -8.43 2.79
CA ALA A 407 -22.43 -6.99 2.65
C ALA A 407 -22.29 -6.54 1.18
N LEU A 408 -21.54 -7.29 0.35
CA LEU A 408 -21.42 -7.02 -1.09
C LEU A 408 -22.78 -7.16 -1.81
N SER A 409 -23.61 -8.13 -1.40
CA SER A 409 -24.95 -8.35 -1.99
C SER A 409 -25.94 -7.23 -1.67
N GLU A 410 -25.73 -6.50 -0.57
CA GLU A 410 -26.54 -5.35 -0.17
C GLU A 410 -26.02 -4.03 -0.73
N PHE A 411 -24.75 -3.99 -1.21
CA PHE A 411 -24.13 -2.76 -1.67
C PHE A 411 -24.66 -2.37 -3.07
N VAL A 412 -25.56 -1.42 -3.13
CA VAL A 412 -26.13 -0.94 -4.40
C VAL A 412 -25.37 0.30 -4.87
N ILE A 413 -24.77 0.20 -6.05
CA ILE A 413 -24.14 1.32 -6.76
C ILE A 413 -24.63 1.26 -8.21
N GLU A 414 -25.47 2.24 -8.60
CA GLU A 414 -26.03 2.32 -9.95
C GLU A 414 -25.44 3.51 -10.70
N GLY A 415 -25.40 3.40 -12.02
CA GLY A 415 -24.89 4.43 -12.93
C GLY A 415 -23.47 4.17 -13.44
N VAL A 416 -22.70 3.32 -12.75
CA VAL A 416 -21.36 2.89 -13.16
C VAL A 416 -21.18 1.38 -12.92
N HIS A 417 -20.24 0.77 -13.64
CA HIS A 417 -19.81 -0.60 -13.35
C HIS A 417 -18.86 -0.61 -12.15
N THR A 418 -18.93 -1.67 -11.34
CA THR A 418 -18.07 -1.83 -10.16
C THR A 418 -17.44 -3.22 -10.09
N THR A 419 -16.44 -3.37 -9.23
CA THR A 419 -15.78 -4.65 -8.93
C THR A 419 -16.59 -5.56 -8.01
N ILE A 420 -17.77 -5.17 -7.55
CA ILE A 420 -18.62 -5.99 -6.67
C ILE A 420 -18.87 -7.40 -7.24
N PRO A 421 -19.27 -7.58 -8.53
CA PRO A 421 -19.48 -8.91 -9.09
C PRO A 421 -18.24 -9.80 -9.07
N PHE A 422 -17.06 -9.21 -9.27
CA PHE A 422 -15.79 -9.93 -9.18
C PHE A 422 -15.54 -10.44 -7.74
N HIS A 423 -15.73 -9.58 -6.75
CA HIS A 423 -15.51 -9.96 -5.34
C HIS A 423 -16.47 -11.07 -4.89
N LEU A 424 -17.73 -11.03 -5.30
CA LEU A 424 -18.69 -12.09 -4.98
C LEU A 424 -18.22 -13.45 -5.51
N LYS A 425 -17.78 -13.50 -6.77
CA LYS A 425 -17.25 -14.73 -7.36
C LYS A 425 -15.94 -15.20 -6.73
N LEU A 426 -15.04 -14.26 -6.43
CA LEU A 426 -13.78 -14.56 -5.74
C LEU A 426 -14.02 -15.23 -4.39
N LEU A 427 -14.94 -14.69 -3.60
CA LEU A 427 -15.29 -15.22 -2.26
C LEU A 427 -16.01 -16.58 -2.29
N GLU A 428 -16.45 -17.03 -3.47
CA GLU A 428 -17.02 -18.36 -3.70
C GLU A 428 -16.01 -19.35 -4.28
N HIS A 429 -14.88 -18.86 -4.78
CA HIS A 429 -13.86 -19.69 -5.40
C HIS A 429 -13.19 -20.60 -4.36
N GLU A 430 -13.22 -21.93 -4.60
CA GLU A 430 -12.73 -22.96 -3.68
C GLU A 430 -11.32 -22.65 -3.15
N LYS A 431 -10.37 -22.32 -4.04
CA LYS A 431 -8.98 -22.04 -3.65
C LYS A 431 -8.83 -20.81 -2.77
N PHE A 432 -9.68 -19.80 -2.95
CA PHE A 432 -9.71 -18.64 -2.07
C PHE A 432 -10.26 -19.00 -0.68
N VAL A 433 -11.38 -19.73 -0.65
CA VAL A 433 -12.01 -20.18 0.60
C VAL A 433 -11.06 -21.04 1.42
N GLU A 434 -10.35 -21.98 0.77
CA GLU A 434 -9.31 -22.81 1.40
C GLU A 434 -8.08 -22.05 1.89
N GLY A 435 -7.89 -20.79 1.47
CA GLY A 435 -6.65 -20.04 1.71
C GLY A 435 -5.47 -20.50 0.86
N ASN A 436 -5.72 -21.31 -0.15
CA ASN A 436 -4.69 -21.92 -1.02
C ASN A 436 -4.54 -21.15 -2.33
N PHE A 437 -3.85 -20.03 -2.29
CA PHE A 437 -3.59 -19.17 -3.45
C PHE A 437 -2.25 -18.45 -3.31
N ASN A 438 -1.76 -17.90 -4.41
CA ASN A 438 -0.53 -17.10 -4.50
C ASN A 438 -0.77 -15.87 -5.38
N THR A 439 0.27 -15.05 -5.61
CA THR A 439 0.18 -13.82 -6.41
C THR A 439 -0.22 -14.05 -7.87
N LYS A 440 -0.10 -15.26 -8.39
CA LYS A 440 -0.52 -15.65 -9.75
C LYS A 440 -1.98 -16.09 -9.84
N PHE A 441 -2.76 -15.98 -8.75
CA PHE A 441 -4.12 -16.49 -8.67
C PHE A 441 -5.01 -16.04 -9.85
N LEU A 442 -5.01 -14.74 -10.14
CA LEU A 442 -5.83 -14.16 -11.22
C LEU A 442 -5.27 -14.42 -12.63
N GLU A 443 -4.02 -14.85 -12.74
CA GLU A 443 -3.45 -15.33 -14.00
C GLU A 443 -3.81 -16.81 -14.25
N THR A 444 -3.98 -17.56 -13.18
CA THR A 444 -4.27 -18.99 -13.22
C THR A 444 -5.77 -19.29 -13.37
N TYR A 445 -6.61 -18.49 -12.70
CA TYR A 445 -8.05 -18.73 -12.65
C TYR A 445 -8.84 -17.55 -13.25
N ASP A 446 -9.75 -17.87 -14.17
CA ASP A 446 -10.73 -16.91 -14.68
C ASP A 446 -11.91 -16.80 -13.74
N VAL A 447 -11.76 -15.99 -12.69
CA VAL A 447 -12.77 -15.83 -11.63
C VAL A 447 -14.11 -15.35 -12.16
N MET A 448 -14.14 -14.61 -13.26
CA MET A 448 -15.40 -14.08 -13.81
C MET A 448 -16.22 -15.15 -14.55
N ASN A 449 -15.57 -16.16 -15.11
CA ASN A 449 -16.20 -17.21 -15.90
C ASN A 449 -16.15 -18.62 -15.23
N SER A 450 -15.60 -18.69 -14.03
CA SER A 450 -15.58 -19.94 -13.21
C SER A 450 -16.91 -20.18 -12.50
#